data_5316ae284a26180c2eb6247a188bac30
#
_entry.id   5316ae284a26180c2eb6247a188bac30
#
_cell.length_a   1.000
_cell.length_b   1.000
_cell.length_c   1.000
_cell.angle_alpha   90.00
_cell.angle_beta   90.00
_cell.angle_gamma   90.00
#
_symmetry.space_group_name_H-M   'P 1'
#
loop_
_entity.id
_entity.type
_entity.pdbx_description
1 polymer ?
#
loop_
_entity_poly.entity_id
_entity_poly.type
_entity_poly.pdbx_seq_one_letter_code
_entity_poly.pdbx_strand_id
1 'polypeptide(L)'
;MKQIFKWCAVTALVAAALAVVIYRSVNKTPSPDLPQYERVYAIFEDGGCLSCHSADPKLPFYAKLPVAGKIVMKDIDSGYRAYDMEKFMQDLKADGDFSPVDLAKVEKVVLDNRMPMAKYYLMHWGSQLTKEKRAVVLDWIAMTRETMYDDGLCCGRAAEPVRPIDRELVTDPAKVALGKALYHDTRLSLDNTVSCATCHEIENAGVDNHQYSHGVDDQLGGVNAPTVYNAVYNFVQFWDGRAKTLADQAAGPPLNPVEMASPSFDFIIAKLEADKPFMKEFTAVYPEGITEANITDAIEQYERTLITPDSRFDKWLRGDDAAISKEEMEGYELFKKYDCATCHVGQNLGGLSYELMGLRKDYFADRGLELTNEDNGRFKETLNERDRHRFKVPGLRNVEHTWPYYHDGTRETLEDAVRDMGTYQSGVELTEAEVGKMVAFLKTLTGEYQGKPVTTSNSREHIHADDDDHHHH
;
A
#
# COMPACT_ATOMS: atom_id res chain seq x y z
N MET A 1 -30.65 -59.15 -13.57
CA MET A 1 -29.71 -58.35 -12.83
C MET A 1 -28.40 -58.01 -13.57
N LYS A 2 -27.62 -58.96 -14.09
CA LYS A 2 -26.34 -58.71 -14.76
C LYS A 2 -26.49 -57.82 -16.03
N GLN A 3 -27.56 -57.90 -16.80
CA GLN A 3 -27.77 -57.06 -18.00
C GLN A 3 -28.11 -55.59 -17.62
N ILE A 4 -28.94 -55.38 -16.62
CA ILE A 4 -29.30 -54.05 -16.07
C ILE A 4 -28.04 -53.36 -15.56
N PHE A 5 -27.18 -54.07 -14.82
CA PHE A 5 -25.92 -53.54 -14.32
C PHE A 5 -24.95 -53.14 -15.45
N LYS A 6 -24.89 -53.92 -16.57
CA LYS A 6 -24.12 -53.56 -17.76
C LYS A 6 -24.65 -52.31 -18.41
N TRP A 7 -25.95 -52.14 -18.58
CA TRP A 7 -26.54 -50.94 -19.14
C TRP A 7 -26.33 -49.71 -18.26
N CYS A 8 -26.48 -49.80 -16.95
CA CYS A 8 -26.17 -48.73 -15.99
C CYS A 8 -24.69 -48.33 -16.07
N ALA A 9 -23.77 -49.28 -16.18
CA ALA A 9 -22.34 -48.98 -16.32
C ALA A 9 -22.02 -48.29 -17.64
N VAL A 10 -22.59 -48.72 -18.75
CA VAL A 10 -22.40 -48.08 -20.08
C VAL A 10 -22.97 -46.67 -20.06
N THR A 11 -24.18 -46.48 -19.53
CA THR A 11 -24.81 -45.14 -19.44
C THR A 11 -23.97 -44.20 -18.59
N ALA A 12 -23.42 -44.65 -17.44
CA ALA A 12 -22.53 -43.87 -16.58
C ALA A 12 -21.22 -43.48 -17.29
N LEU A 13 -20.63 -44.41 -18.06
CA LEU A 13 -19.42 -44.12 -18.86
C LEU A 13 -19.70 -43.10 -19.99
N VAL A 14 -20.83 -43.22 -20.68
CA VAL A 14 -21.22 -42.26 -21.71
C VAL A 14 -21.48 -40.88 -21.11
N ALA A 15 -22.19 -40.81 -19.97
CA ALA A 15 -22.43 -39.57 -19.27
C ALA A 15 -21.12 -38.93 -18.78
N ALA A 16 -20.18 -39.71 -18.24
CA ALA A 16 -18.86 -39.23 -17.81
C ALA A 16 -18.02 -38.71 -19.01
N ALA A 17 -18.04 -39.46 -20.16
CA ALA A 17 -17.36 -39.02 -21.37
C ALA A 17 -17.96 -37.71 -21.93
N LEU A 18 -19.28 -37.56 -21.91
CA LEU A 18 -19.97 -36.34 -22.33
C LEU A 18 -19.64 -35.17 -21.37
N ALA A 19 -19.64 -35.41 -20.08
CA ALA A 19 -19.25 -34.42 -19.10
C ALA A 19 -17.81 -33.92 -19.34
N VAL A 20 -16.85 -34.81 -19.64
CA VAL A 20 -15.46 -34.44 -19.97
C VAL A 20 -15.40 -33.62 -21.25
N VAL A 21 -16.15 -33.97 -22.28
CA VAL A 21 -16.18 -33.19 -23.55
C VAL A 21 -16.77 -31.80 -23.29
N ILE A 22 -17.87 -31.69 -22.56
CA ILE A 22 -18.48 -30.40 -22.21
C ILE A 22 -17.48 -29.57 -21.38
N TYR A 23 -16.88 -30.17 -20.33
CA TYR A 23 -15.90 -29.52 -19.49
C TYR A 23 -14.73 -28.95 -20.31
N ARG A 24 -14.14 -29.73 -21.20
CA ARG A 24 -13.05 -29.26 -22.07
C ARG A 24 -13.48 -28.15 -23.02
N SER A 25 -14.72 -28.21 -23.53
CA SER A 25 -15.27 -27.21 -24.44
C SER A 25 -15.48 -25.86 -23.76
N VAL A 26 -16.04 -25.85 -22.53
CA VAL A 26 -16.33 -24.60 -21.80
C VAL A 26 -15.11 -24.00 -21.10
N ASN A 27 -14.02 -24.78 -20.86
CA ASN A 27 -12.78 -24.32 -20.27
C ASN A 27 -11.64 -24.13 -21.28
N LYS A 28 -11.97 -23.94 -22.53
CA LYS A 28 -10.98 -23.73 -23.58
C LYS A 28 -10.19 -22.44 -23.33
N THR A 29 -8.88 -22.51 -23.51
CA THR A 29 -8.03 -21.32 -23.45
C THR A 29 -8.33 -20.42 -24.65
N PRO A 30 -8.40 -19.08 -24.49
CA PRO A 30 -8.58 -18.15 -25.59
C PRO A 30 -7.51 -18.31 -26.68
N SER A 31 -7.90 -17.96 -27.93
CA SER A 31 -7.00 -18.13 -29.09
C SER A 31 -5.65 -17.45 -28.87
N PRO A 32 -4.54 -18.09 -29.24
CA PRO A 32 -3.22 -17.46 -29.21
C PRO A 32 -3.06 -16.29 -30.20
N ASP A 33 -3.96 -16.18 -31.20
CA ASP A 33 -3.94 -15.11 -32.20
C ASP A 33 -4.45 -13.76 -31.65
N LEU A 34 -5.11 -13.77 -30.48
CA LEU A 34 -5.55 -12.55 -29.81
C LEU A 34 -4.37 -11.88 -29.10
N PRO A 35 -4.37 -10.53 -28.97
CA PRO A 35 -3.48 -9.80 -28.09
C PRO A 35 -3.52 -10.39 -26.68
N GLN A 36 -2.41 -10.34 -25.95
CA GLN A 36 -2.30 -11.05 -24.68
C GLN A 36 -3.24 -10.47 -23.61
N TYR A 37 -3.43 -9.15 -23.57
CA TYR A 37 -4.38 -8.50 -22.66
C TYR A 37 -5.84 -8.91 -22.96
N GLU A 38 -6.23 -9.07 -24.25
CA GLU A 38 -7.56 -9.56 -24.61
C GLU A 38 -7.77 -11.01 -24.17
N ARG A 39 -6.73 -11.84 -24.28
CA ARG A 39 -6.78 -13.23 -23.76
C ARG A 39 -7.00 -13.27 -22.27
N VAL A 40 -6.30 -12.41 -21.52
CA VAL A 40 -6.45 -12.29 -20.06
C VAL A 40 -7.84 -11.76 -19.70
N TYR A 41 -8.32 -10.73 -20.42
CA TYR A 41 -9.68 -10.21 -20.26
C TYR A 41 -10.73 -11.32 -20.44
N ALA A 42 -10.65 -12.08 -21.54
CA ALA A 42 -11.57 -13.18 -21.82
C ALA A 42 -11.53 -14.27 -20.73
N ILE A 43 -10.35 -14.58 -20.18
CA ILE A 43 -10.20 -15.54 -19.07
C ILE A 43 -10.97 -15.10 -17.84
N PHE A 44 -10.87 -13.83 -17.45
CA PHE A 44 -11.55 -13.29 -16.26
C PHE A 44 -13.04 -13.02 -16.50
N GLU A 45 -13.44 -12.62 -17.72
CA GLU A 45 -14.84 -12.48 -18.11
C GLU A 45 -15.56 -13.84 -18.06
N ASP A 46 -15.00 -14.86 -18.70
CA ASP A 46 -15.50 -16.26 -18.66
C ASP A 46 -15.48 -16.81 -17.22
N GLY A 47 -14.48 -16.41 -16.42
CA GLY A 47 -14.36 -16.74 -15.01
C GLY A 47 -15.46 -16.16 -14.14
N GLY A 48 -16.15 -15.10 -14.61
CA GLY A 48 -17.22 -14.42 -13.89
C GLY A 48 -16.72 -13.67 -12.65
N CYS A 49 -15.49 -13.16 -12.67
CA CYS A 49 -14.84 -12.53 -11.49
C CYS A 49 -15.63 -11.33 -10.95
N LEU A 50 -16.20 -10.50 -11.83
CA LEU A 50 -17.02 -9.35 -11.43
C LEU A 50 -18.34 -9.74 -10.72
N SER A 51 -18.74 -11.01 -10.74
CA SER A 51 -19.90 -11.47 -9.98
C SER A 51 -19.71 -11.40 -8.46
N CYS A 52 -18.46 -11.30 -7.97
CA CYS A 52 -18.13 -11.15 -6.55
C CYS A 52 -17.20 -9.96 -6.29
N HIS A 53 -16.51 -9.44 -7.31
CA HIS A 53 -15.49 -8.42 -7.20
C HIS A 53 -15.88 -7.10 -7.87
N SER A 54 -17.16 -6.71 -7.73
CA SER A 54 -17.69 -5.43 -8.23
C SER A 54 -18.68 -4.80 -7.27
N ALA A 55 -18.89 -3.50 -7.43
CA ALA A 55 -19.85 -2.74 -6.62
C ALA A 55 -21.30 -3.11 -6.90
N ASP A 56 -21.62 -3.45 -8.15
CA ASP A 56 -22.97 -3.82 -8.62
C ASP A 56 -22.94 -5.18 -9.37
N PRO A 57 -22.79 -6.29 -8.62
CA PRO A 57 -22.65 -7.62 -9.22
C PRO A 57 -23.98 -8.09 -9.83
N LYS A 58 -23.92 -8.71 -11.00
CA LYS A 58 -25.07 -9.38 -11.62
C LYS A 58 -25.41 -10.66 -10.84
N LEU A 59 -26.45 -10.60 -10.03
CA LEU A 59 -26.85 -11.71 -9.18
C LEU A 59 -27.42 -12.88 -10.01
N PRO A 60 -26.94 -14.12 -9.79
CA PRO A 60 -27.51 -15.30 -10.41
C PRO A 60 -28.90 -15.61 -9.82
N PHE A 61 -29.73 -16.36 -10.56
CA PHE A 61 -31.09 -16.66 -10.16
C PHE A 61 -31.19 -17.36 -8.78
N TYR A 62 -30.22 -18.19 -8.43
CA TYR A 62 -30.17 -18.90 -7.16
C TYR A 62 -29.81 -17.99 -5.95
N ALA A 63 -29.32 -16.77 -6.19
CA ALA A 63 -29.14 -15.78 -5.12
C ALA A 63 -30.48 -15.36 -4.47
N LYS A 64 -31.62 -15.64 -5.13
CA LYS A 64 -32.95 -15.42 -4.56
C LYS A 64 -33.42 -16.53 -3.64
N LEU A 65 -32.73 -17.66 -3.59
CA LEU A 65 -33.08 -18.79 -2.72
C LEU A 65 -32.61 -18.54 -1.28
N PRO A 66 -33.39 -18.90 -0.24
CA PRO A 66 -33.13 -18.51 1.15
C PRO A 66 -31.75 -18.92 1.69
N VAL A 67 -31.26 -20.11 1.35
CA VAL A 67 -29.94 -20.61 1.83
C VAL A 67 -28.83 -20.20 0.87
N ALA A 68 -29.00 -20.45 -0.45
CA ALA A 68 -28.00 -20.12 -1.45
C ALA A 68 -27.75 -18.61 -1.51
N GLY A 69 -28.79 -17.78 -1.37
CA GLY A 69 -28.68 -16.34 -1.37
C GLY A 69 -27.79 -15.81 -0.24
N LYS A 70 -27.91 -16.34 0.97
CA LYS A 70 -27.03 -15.93 2.09
C LYS A 70 -25.57 -16.26 1.82
N ILE A 71 -25.28 -17.40 1.20
CA ILE A 71 -23.92 -17.82 0.86
C ILE A 71 -23.37 -16.89 -0.23
N VAL A 72 -24.14 -16.65 -1.30
CA VAL A 72 -23.76 -15.78 -2.41
C VAL A 72 -23.48 -14.36 -1.94
N MET A 73 -24.38 -13.77 -1.13
CA MET A 73 -24.19 -12.40 -0.62
C MET A 73 -22.97 -12.28 0.28
N LYS A 74 -22.70 -13.31 1.12
CA LYS A 74 -21.48 -13.35 1.94
C LYS A 74 -20.22 -13.42 1.05
N ASP A 75 -20.23 -14.23 -0.01
CA ASP A 75 -19.10 -14.36 -0.92
C ASP A 75 -18.85 -13.05 -1.69
N ILE A 76 -19.91 -12.37 -2.13
CA ILE A 76 -19.85 -11.07 -2.79
C ILE A 76 -19.25 -10.02 -1.85
N ASP A 77 -19.79 -9.89 -0.64
CA ASP A 77 -19.27 -8.95 0.34
C ASP A 77 -17.79 -9.20 0.63
N SER A 78 -17.42 -10.46 0.89
CA SER A 78 -16.02 -10.83 1.15
C SER A 78 -15.11 -10.60 -0.05
N GLY A 79 -15.57 -10.89 -1.27
CA GLY A 79 -14.81 -10.71 -2.50
C GLY A 79 -14.57 -9.23 -2.79
N TYR A 80 -15.64 -8.44 -2.76
CA TYR A 80 -15.56 -7.01 -3.00
C TYR A 80 -14.72 -6.27 -1.94
N ARG A 81 -14.86 -6.62 -0.66
CA ARG A 81 -14.05 -6.05 0.42
C ARG A 81 -12.56 -6.33 0.25
N ALA A 82 -12.22 -7.53 -0.25
CA ALA A 82 -10.84 -7.91 -0.48
C ALA A 82 -10.23 -7.24 -1.72
N TYR A 83 -11.00 -7.13 -2.81
CA TYR A 83 -10.51 -6.56 -4.05
C TYR A 83 -11.67 -6.18 -4.99
N ASP A 84 -11.78 -4.91 -5.36
CA ASP A 84 -12.64 -4.44 -6.44
C ASP A 84 -11.89 -4.56 -7.77
N MET A 85 -12.41 -5.38 -8.69
CA MET A 85 -11.79 -5.66 -10.00
C MET A 85 -12.34 -4.78 -11.13
N GLU A 86 -13.28 -3.86 -10.87
CA GLU A 86 -13.94 -3.12 -11.96
C GLU A 86 -12.94 -2.33 -12.80
N LYS A 87 -12.07 -1.54 -12.12
CA LYS A 87 -11.04 -0.75 -12.82
C LYS A 87 -10.06 -1.66 -13.55
N PHE A 88 -9.55 -2.71 -12.91
CA PHE A 88 -8.64 -3.67 -13.53
C PHE A 88 -9.22 -4.30 -14.79
N MET A 89 -10.50 -4.68 -14.79
CA MET A 89 -11.17 -5.22 -15.96
C MET A 89 -11.42 -4.17 -17.05
N GLN A 90 -11.62 -2.91 -16.69
CA GLN A 90 -11.71 -1.80 -17.63
C GLN A 90 -10.35 -1.55 -18.30
N ASP A 91 -9.28 -1.51 -17.52
CA ASP A 91 -7.92 -1.35 -18.02
C ASP A 91 -7.51 -2.50 -18.94
N LEU A 92 -7.82 -3.77 -18.59
CA LEU A 92 -7.62 -4.92 -19.47
C LEU A 92 -8.35 -4.77 -20.83
N LYS A 93 -9.55 -4.23 -20.83
CA LYS A 93 -10.34 -4.04 -22.05
C LYS A 93 -9.77 -2.92 -22.94
N ALA A 94 -9.13 -1.93 -22.35
CA ALA A 94 -8.62 -0.75 -23.03
C ALA A 94 -7.12 -0.82 -23.33
N ASP A 95 -6.41 -1.91 -22.95
CA ASP A 95 -4.95 -2.00 -22.92
C ASP A 95 -4.34 -0.78 -22.19
N GLY A 96 -4.91 -0.53 -21.00
CA GLY A 96 -4.61 0.66 -20.20
C GLY A 96 -3.44 0.47 -19.25
N ASP A 97 -3.25 1.47 -18.37
CA ASP A 97 -2.21 1.42 -17.33
C ASP A 97 -2.64 0.58 -16.13
N PHE A 98 -1.83 -0.40 -15.76
CA PHE A 98 -2.11 -1.30 -14.65
C PHE A 98 -1.42 -0.86 -13.35
N SER A 99 -2.15 -0.97 -12.24
CA SER A 99 -1.57 -0.76 -10.93
C SER A 99 -0.63 -1.93 -10.55
N PRO A 100 0.56 -1.67 -9.99
CA PRO A 100 1.40 -2.73 -9.42
C PRO A 100 0.68 -3.60 -8.39
N VAL A 101 -0.26 -3.02 -7.64
CA VAL A 101 -1.10 -3.71 -6.63
C VAL A 101 -2.05 -4.69 -7.32
N ASP A 102 -2.71 -4.28 -8.40
CA ASP A 102 -3.62 -5.15 -9.14
C ASP A 102 -2.88 -6.35 -9.72
N LEU A 103 -1.72 -6.12 -10.34
CA LEU A 103 -0.88 -7.21 -10.86
C LEU A 103 -0.47 -8.18 -9.75
N ALA A 104 -0.06 -7.68 -8.58
CA ALA A 104 0.39 -8.52 -7.47
C ALA A 104 -0.76 -9.33 -6.83
N LYS A 105 -1.94 -8.72 -6.64
CA LYS A 105 -3.13 -9.41 -6.14
C LYS A 105 -3.59 -10.52 -7.07
N VAL A 106 -3.66 -10.23 -8.37
CA VAL A 106 -4.06 -11.20 -9.39
C VAL A 106 -3.04 -12.32 -9.50
N GLU A 107 -1.75 -12.00 -9.59
CA GLU A 107 -0.67 -12.99 -9.64
C GLU A 107 -0.74 -13.98 -8.49
N LYS A 108 -0.82 -13.45 -7.26
CA LYS A 108 -0.83 -14.29 -6.06
C LYS A 108 -2.02 -15.25 -6.03
N VAL A 109 -3.21 -14.76 -6.36
CA VAL A 109 -4.42 -15.58 -6.41
C VAL A 109 -4.33 -16.68 -7.48
N VAL A 110 -3.73 -16.37 -8.65
CA VAL A 110 -3.54 -17.29 -9.76
C VAL A 110 -2.47 -18.34 -9.44
N LEU A 111 -1.34 -17.93 -8.84
CA LEU A 111 -0.27 -18.84 -8.37
C LEU A 111 -0.79 -19.86 -7.36
N ASP A 112 -1.52 -19.40 -6.36
CA ASP A 112 -2.05 -20.25 -5.28
C ASP A 112 -3.31 -21.03 -5.69
N ASN A 113 -3.86 -20.77 -6.88
CA ASN A 113 -5.11 -21.38 -7.37
C ASN A 113 -6.27 -21.24 -6.36
N ARG A 114 -6.37 -20.08 -5.70
CA ARG A 114 -7.40 -19.82 -4.66
C ARG A 114 -8.74 -19.36 -5.23
N MET A 115 -8.73 -18.82 -6.44
CA MET A 115 -9.93 -18.34 -7.13
C MET A 115 -10.03 -18.95 -8.55
N PRO A 116 -11.23 -19.15 -9.02
CA PRO A 116 -12.52 -19.16 -8.31
C PRO A 116 -12.57 -20.25 -7.23
N MET A 117 -13.37 -20.02 -6.16
CA MET A 117 -13.53 -21.02 -5.06
C MET A 117 -14.12 -22.33 -5.56
N ALA A 118 -13.74 -23.47 -4.99
CA ALA A 118 -14.21 -24.80 -5.40
C ALA A 118 -15.75 -24.93 -5.46
N LYS A 119 -16.47 -24.31 -4.52
CA LYS A 119 -17.95 -24.30 -4.52
C LYS A 119 -18.56 -23.53 -5.71
N TYR A 120 -17.87 -22.57 -6.27
CA TYR A 120 -18.30 -21.80 -7.44
C TYR A 120 -18.32 -22.68 -8.70
N TYR A 121 -17.37 -23.59 -8.85
CA TYR A 121 -17.32 -24.53 -9.99
C TYR A 121 -18.52 -25.45 -10.09
N LEU A 122 -19.19 -25.74 -8.97
CA LEU A 122 -20.38 -26.61 -8.99
C LEU A 122 -21.51 -26.05 -9.87
N MET A 123 -21.60 -24.72 -9.93
CA MET A 123 -22.62 -24.01 -10.72
C MET A 123 -22.07 -23.36 -11.99
N HIS A 124 -20.74 -23.17 -12.07
CA HIS A 124 -20.08 -22.42 -13.14
C HIS A 124 -18.92 -23.24 -13.74
N TRP A 125 -19.25 -24.28 -14.49
CA TRP A 125 -18.26 -25.23 -15.02
C TRP A 125 -17.23 -24.59 -15.95
N GLY A 126 -17.54 -23.46 -16.61
CA GLY A 126 -16.64 -22.72 -17.50
C GLY A 126 -15.68 -21.76 -16.79
N SER A 127 -15.85 -21.53 -15.48
CA SER A 127 -15.09 -20.53 -14.73
C SER A 127 -13.71 -21.00 -14.27
N GLN A 128 -13.31 -22.23 -14.57
CA GLN A 128 -12.07 -22.78 -14.05
C GLN A 128 -10.84 -22.11 -14.67
N LEU A 129 -9.91 -21.65 -13.81
CA LEU A 129 -8.56 -21.27 -14.21
C LEU A 129 -7.70 -22.53 -14.38
N THR A 130 -7.77 -23.15 -15.58
CA THR A 130 -6.94 -24.33 -15.91
C THR A 130 -5.45 -23.95 -15.86
N LYS A 131 -4.56 -24.95 -15.84
CA LYS A 131 -3.12 -24.73 -15.87
C LYS A 131 -2.70 -23.82 -17.04
N GLU A 132 -3.31 -24.04 -18.21
CA GLU A 132 -3.04 -23.29 -19.43
C GLU A 132 -3.54 -21.84 -19.32
N LYS A 133 -4.76 -21.61 -18.79
CA LYS A 133 -5.29 -20.26 -18.54
C LYS A 133 -4.42 -19.51 -17.53
N ARG A 134 -3.99 -20.17 -16.44
CA ARG A 134 -3.08 -19.56 -15.44
C ARG A 134 -1.74 -19.17 -16.05
N ALA A 135 -1.16 -20.02 -16.89
CA ALA A 135 0.09 -19.69 -17.60
C ALA A 135 -0.07 -18.41 -18.43
N VAL A 136 -1.16 -18.28 -19.20
CA VAL A 136 -1.43 -17.06 -19.99
C VAL A 136 -1.46 -15.80 -19.10
N VAL A 137 -2.12 -15.87 -17.94
CA VAL A 137 -2.23 -14.73 -17.02
C VAL A 137 -0.87 -14.40 -16.42
N LEU A 138 -0.11 -15.39 -15.95
CA LEU A 138 1.19 -15.19 -15.32
C LEU A 138 2.24 -14.67 -16.32
N ASP A 139 2.26 -15.20 -17.54
CA ASP A 139 3.14 -14.71 -18.62
C ASP A 139 2.83 -13.25 -18.96
N TRP A 140 1.53 -12.90 -19.03
CA TRP A 140 1.12 -11.52 -19.26
C TRP A 140 1.55 -10.59 -18.13
N ILE A 141 1.36 -10.99 -16.87
CA ILE A 141 1.79 -10.18 -15.72
C ILE A 141 3.30 -9.93 -15.75
N ALA A 142 4.09 -10.98 -16.04
CA ALA A 142 5.55 -10.86 -16.14
C ALA A 142 5.95 -9.86 -17.22
N MET A 143 5.37 -9.98 -18.43
CA MET A 143 5.63 -9.06 -19.56
C MET A 143 5.18 -7.62 -19.23
N THR A 144 4.01 -7.45 -18.60
CA THR A 144 3.51 -6.13 -18.23
C THR A 144 4.43 -5.46 -17.21
N ARG A 145 4.93 -6.21 -16.22
CA ARG A 145 5.93 -5.69 -15.28
C ARG A 145 7.24 -5.34 -15.95
N GLU A 146 7.75 -6.20 -16.83
CA GLU A 146 8.97 -5.91 -17.60
C GLU A 146 8.83 -4.61 -18.38
N THR A 147 7.72 -4.41 -19.10
CA THR A 147 7.46 -3.17 -19.86
C THR A 147 7.28 -1.96 -18.95
N MET A 148 6.54 -2.12 -17.85
CA MET A 148 6.30 -1.05 -16.86
C MET A 148 7.61 -0.60 -16.20
N TYR A 149 8.58 -1.49 -16.11
CA TYR A 149 9.80 -1.33 -15.34
C TYR A 149 11.09 -1.44 -16.19
N ASP A 150 10.99 -1.21 -17.49
CA ASP A 150 12.14 -1.24 -18.42
C ASP A 150 12.97 0.06 -18.32
N ASP A 151 13.45 0.34 -17.11
CA ASP A 151 14.36 1.43 -16.79
C ASP A 151 15.81 0.95 -16.54
N GLY A 152 16.05 -0.36 -16.71
CA GLY A 152 17.35 -0.98 -16.49
C GLY A 152 17.76 -1.11 -15.02
N LEU A 153 16.92 -0.72 -14.07
CA LEU A 153 17.26 -0.71 -12.64
C LEU A 153 17.22 -2.09 -11.99
N CYS A 154 16.44 -3.03 -12.52
CA CYS A 154 16.14 -4.32 -11.87
C CYS A 154 16.98 -5.51 -12.32
N CYS A 155 17.98 -5.35 -13.19
CA CYS A 155 18.98 -6.37 -13.59
C CYS A 155 18.48 -7.83 -13.60
N GLY A 156 17.41 -8.11 -14.37
CA GLY A 156 16.83 -9.47 -14.50
C GLY A 156 15.83 -9.84 -13.39
N ARG A 157 15.47 -8.91 -12.48
CA ARG A 157 14.46 -9.10 -11.42
C ARG A 157 13.20 -8.23 -11.64
N ALA A 158 12.94 -7.81 -12.88
CA ALA A 158 11.77 -7.01 -13.23
C ALA A 158 10.43 -7.73 -12.95
N ALA A 159 10.44 -9.07 -12.85
CA ALA A 159 9.27 -9.86 -12.47
C ALA A 159 8.90 -9.73 -10.97
N GLU A 160 9.82 -9.26 -10.10
CA GLU A 160 9.49 -9.07 -8.69
C GLU A 160 8.46 -7.94 -8.50
N PRO A 161 7.55 -8.06 -7.50
CA PRO A 161 6.53 -7.04 -7.25
C PRO A 161 7.10 -5.75 -6.63
N VAL A 162 8.36 -5.77 -6.21
CA VAL A 162 9.06 -4.67 -5.55
C VAL A 162 10.15 -4.12 -6.47
N ARG A 163 10.41 -2.82 -6.37
CA ARG A 163 11.43 -2.11 -7.16
C ARG A 163 12.44 -1.39 -6.27
N PRO A 164 13.68 -1.21 -6.75
CA PRO A 164 14.63 -0.35 -6.04
C PRO A 164 14.19 1.11 -6.08
N ILE A 165 14.56 1.86 -5.06
CA ILE A 165 14.39 3.32 -5.04
C ILE A 165 15.32 3.96 -6.09
N ASP A 166 14.85 4.97 -6.79
CA ASP A 166 15.66 5.79 -7.69
C ASP A 166 16.82 6.44 -6.91
N ARG A 167 17.97 6.59 -7.53
CA ARG A 167 19.11 7.27 -6.89
C ARG A 167 18.97 8.78 -6.87
N GLU A 168 18.20 9.30 -7.79
CA GLU A 168 17.97 10.74 -7.95
C GLU A 168 16.61 10.96 -8.63
N LEU A 169 15.93 12.00 -8.24
CA LEU A 169 14.73 12.49 -8.90
C LEU A 169 14.97 13.88 -9.47
N VAL A 170 14.31 14.20 -10.57
CA VAL A 170 14.40 15.53 -11.19
C VAL A 170 13.71 16.55 -10.28
N THR A 171 14.46 17.56 -9.86
CA THR A 171 14.02 18.68 -9.02
C THR A 171 14.66 19.99 -9.47
N ASP A 172 14.13 21.12 -9.04
CA ASP A 172 14.75 22.44 -9.21
C ASP A 172 15.63 22.74 -7.98
N PRO A 173 16.96 22.82 -8.10
CA PRO A 173 17.85 23.05 -6.98
C PRO A 173 17.59 24.36 -6.20
N ALA A 174 17.12 25.41 -6.86
CA ALA A 174 16.81 26.68 -6.20
C ALA A 174 15.53 26.52 -5.34
N LYS A 175 14.52 25.85 -5.86
CA LYS A 175 13.30 25.51 -5.12
C LYS A 175 13.59 24.54 -3.97
N VAL A 176 14.46 23.55 -4.18
CA VAL A 176 14.89 22.61 -3.14
C VAL A 176 15.56 23.35 -1.97
N ALA A 177 16.47 24.28 -2.25
CA ALA A 177 17.14 25.05 -1.21
C ALA A 177 16.15 25.89 -0.38
N LEU A 178 15.21 26.56 -1.06
CA LEU A 178 14.15 27.34 -0.43
C LEU A 178 13.17 26.44 0.35
N GLY A 179 12.78 25.31 -0.21
CA GLY A 179 11.90 24.33 0.40
C GLY A 179 12.53 23.75 1.67
N LYS A 180 13.84 23.46 1.65
CA LYS A 180 14.55 23.03 2.85
C LYS A 180 14.50 24.11 3.93
N ALA A 181 14.68 25.38 3.60
CA ALA A 181 14.59 26.47 4.55
C ALA A 181 13.18 26.55 5.16
N LEU A 182 12.13 26.46 4.34
CA LEU A 182 10.73 26.46 4.78
C LEU A 182 10.38 25.24 5.64
N TYR A 183 10.86 24.06 5.29
CA TYR A 183 10.63 22.82 6.05
C TYR A 183 11.11 22.90 7.51
N HIS A 184 12.16 23.67 7.77
CA HIS A 184 12.71 23.94 9.09
C HIS A 184 12.24 25.27 9.70
N ASP A 185 11.35 25.99 9.03
CA ASP A 185 10.96 27.34 9.43
C ASP A 185 9.79 27.31 10.41
N THR A 186 10.06 27.61 11.66
CA THR A 186 9.02 27.67 12.71
C THR A 186 8.02 28.80 12.51
N ARG A 187 8.31 29.81 11.65
CA ARG A 187 7.36 30.89 11.30
C ARG A 187 6.10 30.36 10.61
N LEU A 188 6.10 29.11 10.13
CA LEU A 188 4.90 28.47 9.58
C LEU A 188 3.87 28.13 10.69
N SER A 189 4.27 28.04 11.98
CA SER A 189 3.36 27.84 13.11
C SER A 189 2.90 29.14 13.73
N LEU A 190 1.82 29.10 14.50
CA LEU A 190 1.19 30.26 15.15
C LEU A 190 2.18 31.07 15.99
N ASP A 191 2.93 30.40 16.85
CA ASP A 191 3.79 30.98 17.89
C ASP A 191 5.29 30.88 17.55
N ASN A 192 5.65 30.37 16.38
CA ASN A 192 7.02 30.14 15.91
C ASN A 192 7.78 29.05 16.72
N THR A 193 7.11 28.04 17.22
CA THR A 193 7.73 26.92 17.95
C THR A 193 7.85 25.64 17.13
N VAL A 194 6.92 25.39 16.20
CA VAL A 194 6.79 24.13 15.44
C VAL A 194 7.11 24.36 13.95
N SER A 195 7.85 23.43 13.36
CA SER A 195 8.12 23.34 11.91
C SER A 195 7.80 21.91 11.41
N CYS A 196 7.87 21.65 10.10
CA CYS A 196 7.73 20.29 9.58
C CYS A 196 8.78 19.35 10.18
N ALA A 197 10.02 19.85 10.34
CA ALA A 197 11.13 19.09 10.91
C ALA A 197 10.94 18.73 12.39
N THR A 198 10.00 19.35 13.11
CA THR A 198 9.70 19.02 14.51
C THR A 198 9.11 17.61 14.65
N CYS A 199 8.18 17.22 13.76
CA CYS A 199 7.53 15.90 13.77
C CYS A 199 8.13 14.93 12.73
N HIS A 200 8.86 15.47 11.76
CA HIS A 200 9.47 14.70 10.69
C HIS A 200 10.98 14.97 10.62
N GLU A 201 11.68 14.61 11.70
CA GLU A 201 13.11 14.87 11.88
C GLU A 201 13.94 14.03 10.92
N ILE A 202 14.67 14.72 10.02
CA ILE A 202 15.41 14.06 8.92
C ILE A 202 16.52 13.14 9.46
N GLU A 203 17.22 13.55 10.51
CA GLU A 203 18.28 12.78 11.16
C GLU A 203 17.74 11.60 11.99
N ASN A 204 16.41 11.56 12.20
CA ASN A 204 15.72 10.52 12.97
C ASN A 204 14.73 9.74 12.10
N ALA A 205 15.19 9.23 10.98
CA ALA A 205 14.38 8.44 10.02
C ALA A 205 13.13 9.18 9.47
N GLY A 206 13.07 10.50 9.57
CA GLY A 206 11.95 11.33 9.10
C GLY A 206 10.68 11.22 9.96
N VAL A 207 10.82 10.88 11.24
CA VAL A 207 9.77 10.77 12.26
C VAL A 207 10.26 11.32 13.60
N ASP A 208 9.36 11.50 14.58
CA ASP A 208 9.68 11.86 15.96
C ASP A 208 9.67 10.68 16.94
N ASN A 209 9.19 9.51 16.50
CA ASN A 209 9.00 8.28 17.27
C ASN A 209 8.01 8.40 18.45
N HIS A 210 7.18 9.43 18.51
CA HIS A 210 6.07 9.51 19.46
C HIS A 210 4.84 8.73 18.94
N GLN A 211 3.99 8.28 19.84
CA GLN A 211 2.71 7.70 19.44
C GLN A 211 1.88 8.73 18.68
N TYR A 212 1.80 9.94 19.21
CA TYR A 212 1.23 11.11 18.57
C TYR A 212 2.18 12.29 18.75
N SER A 213 2.42 13.05 17.70
CA SER A 213 3.29 14.21 17.73
C SER A 213 2.69 15.36 18.54
N HIS A 214 3.56 16.18 19.14
CA HIS A 214 3.20 17.37 19.89
C HIS A 214 3.24 18.62 18.99
N GLY A 215 2.14 19.35 18.94
CA GLY A 215 2.01 20.61 18.21
C GLY A 215 2.13 21.83 19.11
N VAL A 216 1.67 22.98 18.59
CA VAL A 216 1.62 24.25 19.34
C VAL A 216 0.78 24.07 20.61
N ASP A 217 1.25 24.71 21.73
CA ASP A 217 0.64 24.59 23.05
C ASP A 217 0.55 23.12 23.54
N ASP A 218 1.50 22.28 23.13
CA ASP A 218 1.57 20.86 23.50
C ASP A 218 0.32 20.04 23.15
N GLN A 219 -0.41 20.45 22.11
CA GLN A 219 -1.56 19.72 21.60
C GLN A 219 -1.12 18.42 20.95
N LEU A 220 -1.81 17.32 21.26
CA LEU A 220 -1.50 16.01 20.66
C LEU A 220 -2.17 15.83 19.29
N GLY A 221 -1.42 15.33 18.33
CA GLY A 221 -1.95 14.87 17.05
C GLY A 221 -2.93 13.70 17.21
N GLY A 222 -3.71 13.44 16.19
CA GLY A 222 -4.70 12.35 16.20
C GLY A 222 -4.23 11.03 15.61
N VAL A 223 -3.06 11.04 14.94
CA VAL A 223 -2.45 9.86 14.29
C VAL A 223 -0.94 9.89 14.45
N ASN A 224 -0.33 8.71 14.38
CA ASN A 224 1.12 8.58 14.30
C ASN A 224 1.67 9.25 13.04
N ALA A 225 2.73 10.05 13.19
CA ALA A 225 3.38 10.75 12.09
C ALA A 225 4.13 9.76 11.18
N PRO A 226 3.74 9.59 9.91
CA PRO A 226 4.46 8.73 8.98
C PRO A 226 5.78 9.40 8.57
N THR A 227 6.78 8.59 8.24
CA THR A 227 8.04 9.12 7.73
C THR A 227 7.85 9.96 6.47
N VAL A 228 8.57 11.09 6.37
CA VAL A 228 8.64 11.92 5.17
C VAL A 228 9.55 11.28 4.11
N TYR A 229 10.45 10.36 4.49
CA TYR A 229 11.29 9.66 3.53
C TYR A 229 10.46 8.83 2.56
N ASN A 230 10.80 8.94 1.27
CA ASN A 230 10.16 8.22 0.16
C ASN A 230 8.67 8.55 -0.04
N ALA A 231 8.13 9.60 0.60
CA ALA A 231 6.73 10.00 0.47
C ALA A 231 6.33 10.37 -0.97
N VAL A 232 7.29 10.75 -1.80
CA VAL A 232 7.11 11.05 -3.24
C VAL A 232 6.57 9.86 -4.05
N TYR A 233 6.79 8.63 -3.59
CA TYR A 233 6.29 7.42 -4.26
C TYR A 233 4.86 7.03 -3.84
N ASN A 234 4.28 7.73 -2.89
CA ASN A 234 2.89 7.51 -2.50
C ASN A 234 1.94 8.13 -3.53
N PHE A 235 0.87 7.42 -3.90
CA PHE A 235 -0.14 7.91 -4.84
C PHE A 235 -1.04 9.01 -4.25
N VAL A 236 -1.08 9.12 -2.92
CA VAL A 236 -1.74 10.17 -2.13
C VAL A 236 -1.01 10.33 -0.79
N GLN A 237 -1.25 11.44 -0.08
CA GLN A 237 -0.64 11.71 1.21
C GLN A 237 -1.66 11.61 2.35
N PHE A 238 -1.18 11.54 3.62
CA PHE A 238 -1.90 11.21 4.83
C PHE A 238 -2.39 9.74 4.89
N TRP A 239 -2.77 9.27 6.07
CA TRP A 239 -3.32 7.93 6.29
C TRP A 239 -4.66 7.72 5.57
N ASP A 240 -5.52 8.75 5.54
CA ASP A 240 -6.83 8.75 4.89
C ASP A 240 -6.78 9.13 3.41
N GLY A 241 -5.62 9.60 2.92
CA GLY A 241 -5.38 9.97 1.52
C GLY A 241 -6.11 11.23 1.08
N ARG A 242 -6.37 12.18 1.99
CA ARG A 242 -7.07 13.43 1.69
C ARG A 242 -6.29 14.39 0.79
N ALA A 243 -4.96 14.30 0.75
CA ALA A 243 -4.11 15.11 -0.14
C ALA A 243 -3.60 14.28 -1.31
N LYS A 244 -3.62 14.85 -2.52
CA LYS A 244 -3.22 14.16 -3.76
C LYS A 244 -1.71 14.24 -4.03
N THR A 245 -1.09 15.34 -3.66
CA THR A 245 0.32 15.63 -3.91
C THR A 245 1.03 15.98 -2.59
N LEU A 246 2.36 16.08 -2.63
CA LEU A 246 3.13 16.58 -1.50
C LEU A 246 2.82 18.06 -1.22
N ALA A 247 2.63 18.88 -2.27
CA ALA A 247 2.22 20.28 -2.09
C ALA A 247 0.85 20.41 -1.43
N ASP A 248 -0.15 19.59 -1.85
CA ASP A 248 -1.47 19.56 -1.19
C ASP A 248 -1.34 19.14 0.29
N GLN A 249 -0.43 18.22 0.59
CA GLN A 249 -0.17 17.79 1.96
C GLN A 249 0.44 18.92 2.79
N ALA A 250 1.47 19.60 2.23
CA ALA A 250 2.19 20.67 2.92
C ALA A 250 1.29 21.87 3.30
N ALA A 251 0.13 22.03 2.65
CA ALA A 251 -0.85 23.05 3.00
C ALA A 251 -1.64 22.73 4.30
N GLY A 252 -1.73 21.48 4.71
CA GLY A 252 -2.57 21.04 5.84
C GLY A 252 -2.00 21.38 7.22
N PRO A 253 -0.83 20.85 7.61
CA PRO A 253 -0.25 21.00 8.94
C PRO A 253 -0.13 22.44 9.44
N PRO A 254 0.25 23.45 8.62
CA PRO A 254 0.33 24.83 9.05
C PRO A 254 -0.99 25.38 9.62
N LEU A 255 -2.11 24.93 9.10
CA LEU A 255 -3.45 25.39 9.49
C LEU A 255 -4.15 24.47 10.51
N ASN A 256 -3.58 23.29 10.77
CA ASN A 256 -4.17 22.34 11.72
C ASN A 256 -4.01 22.85 13.16
N PRO A 257 -5.12 23.03 13.92
CA PRO A 257 -5.05 23.60 15.28
C PRO A 257 -4.30 22.75 16.29
N VAL A 258 -4.16 21.44 16.08
CA VAL A 258 -3.40 20.53 16.97
C VAL A 258 -1.99 20.27 16.46
N GLU A 259 -1.55 20.91 15.37
CA GLU A 259 -0.20 20.79 14.81
C GLU A 259 0.49 22.17 14.88
N MET A 260 0.41 22.98 13.81
CA MET A 260 1.09 24.27 13.71
C MET A 260 0.17 25.47 14.01
N ALA A 261 -1.14 25.30 14.03
CA ALA A 261 -2.19 26.21 14.50
C ALA A 261 -2.21 27.62 13.87
N SER A 262 -1.55 27.89 12.75
CA SER A 262 -1.65 29.19 12.07
C SER A 262 -3.07 29.45 11.57
N PRO A 263 -3.62 30.65 11.75
CA PRO A 263 -5.01 30.95 11.40
C PRO A 263 -5.26 31.00 9.88
N SER A 264 -4.24 31.32 9.09
CA SER A 264 -4.31 31.37 7.63
C SER A 264 -2.93 31.46 7.00
N PHE A 265 -2.83 31.17 5.69
CA PHE A 265 -1.60 31.43 4.93
C PHE A 265 -1.26 32.93 4.86
N ASP A 266 -2.23 33.84 4.85
CA ASP A 266 -1.96 35.29 4.90
C ASP A 266 -1.19 35.67 6.17
N PHE A 267 -1.49 35.03 7.30
CA PHE A 267 -0.76 35.23 8.54
C PHE A 267 0.69 34.74 8.44
N ILE A 268 0.91 33.58 7.85
CA ILE A 268 2.24 33.00 7.59
C ILE A 268 3.03 33.91 6.65
N ILE A 269 2.41 34.32 5.51
CA ILE A 269 3.01 35.18 4.51
C ILE A 269 3.46 36.50 5.13
N ALA A 270 2.63 37.14 5.94
CA ALA A 270 2.98 38.37 6.61
C ALA A 270 4.24 38.25 7.51
N LYS A 271 4.39 37.09 8.20
CA LYS A 271 5.62 36.82 8.99
C LYS A 271 6.85 36.65 8.12
N LEU A 272 6.73 35.91 7.02
CA LEU A 272 7.82 35.67 6.09
C LEU A 272 8.25 36.96 5.35
N GLU A 273 7.29 37.79 4.93
CA GLU A 273 7.54 39.09 4.26
C GLU A 273 8.21 40.13 5.16
N ALA A 274 8.07 40.03 6.46
CA ALA A 274 8.76 40.89 7.42
C ALA A 274 10.29 40.68 7.40
N ASP A 275 10.76 39.51 6.97
CA ASP A 275 12.17 39.16 6.80
C ASP A 275 12.64 39.56 5.39
N LYS A 276 13.27 40.73 5.28
CA LYS A 276 13.70 41.26 3.97
C LYS A 276 14.80 40.42 3.26
N PRO A 277 15.79 39.85 3.95
CA PRO A 277 16.71 38.88 3.38
C PRO A 277 15.97 37.66 2.78
N PHE A 278 15.07 37.03 3.56
CA PHE A 278 14.31 35.90 3.10
C PHE A 278 13.41 36.23 1.89
N MET A 279 12.74 37.38 1.91
CA MET A 279 11.95 37.89 0.78
C MET A 279 12.79 38.00 -0.50
N LYS A 280 14.01 38.49 -0.39
CA LYS A 280 14.90 38.62 -1.56
C LYS A 280 15.29 37.25 -2.12
N GLU A 281 15.59 36.30 -1.27
CA GLU A 281 15.87 34.90 -1.67
C GLU A 281 14.65 34.25 -2.31
N PHE A 282 13.48 34.42 -1.68
CA PHE A 282 12.23 33.86 -2.16
C PHE A 282 11.86 34.41 -3.55
N THR A 283 11.90 35.74 -3.73
CA THR A 283 11.56 36.38 -5.01
C THR A 283 12.58 36.11 -6.12
N ALA A 284 13.80 35.70 -5.80
CA ALA A 284 14.74 35.20 -6.80
C ALA A 284 14.33 33.85 -7.39
N VAL A 285 13.60 33.05 -6.65
CA VAL A 285 13.07 31.74 -7.09
C VAL A 285 11.64 31.87 -7.65
N TYR A 286 10.80 32.65 -6.96
CA TYR A 286 9.41 32.94 -7.35
C TYR A 286 9.21 34.45 -7.53
N PRO A 287 9.35 34.96 -8.75
CA PRO A 287 9.27 36.41 -9.02
C PRO A 287 7.93 37.06 -8.64
N GLU A 288 6.86 36.28 -8.61
CA GLU A 288 5.51 36.70 -8.18
C GLU A 288 5.37 36.90 -6.67
N GLY A 289 6.38 36.49 -5.88
CA GLY A 289 6.39 36.68 -4.42
C GLY A 289 5.94 35.46 -3.62
N ILE A 290 5.76 35.67 -2.32
CA ILE A 290 5.33 34.62 -1.39
C ILE A 290 3.83 34.41 -1.52
N THR A 291 3.42 33.19 -1.85
CA THR A 291 2.03 32.73 -1.89
C THR A 291 1.94 31.34 -1.27
N GLU A 292 0.75 30.90 -0.87
CA GLU A 292 0.52 29.53 -0.42
C GLU A 292 1.07 28.50 -1.42
N ALA A 293 0.73 28.66 -2.70
CA ALA A 293 1.15 27.74 -3.76
C ALA A 293 2.69 27.68 -3.90
N ASN A 294 3.39 28.81 -3.76
CA ASN A 294 4.85 28.86 -3.87
C ASN A 294 5.55 28.29 -2.63
N ILE A 295 4.97 28.48 -1.45
CA ILE A 295 5.44 27.85 -0.19
C ILE A 295 5.34 26.33 -0.31
N THR A 296 4.19 25.83 -0.71
CA THR A 296 3.94 24.39 -0.77
C THR A 296 4.68 23.71 -1.92
N ASP A 297 4.82 24.36 -3.09
CA ASP A 297 5.66 23.88 -4.18
C ASP A 297 7.13 23.77 -3.78
N ALA A 298 7.68 24.79 -3.08
CA ALA A 298 9.06 24.72 -2.60
C ALA A 298 9.28 23.59 -1.61
N ILE A 299 8.35 23.38 -0.66
CA ILE A 299 8.39 22.28 0.29
C ILE A 299 8.33 20.93 -0.46
N GLU A 300 7.40 20.74 -1.40
CA GLU A 300 7.33 19.55 -2.24
C GLU A 300 8.66 19.28 -2.96
N GLN A 301 9.30 20.30 -3.57
CA GLN A 301 10.57 20.13 -4.27
C GLN A 301 11.68 19.64 -3.32
N TYR A 302 11.68 20.09 -2.07
CA TYR A 302 12.61 19.57 -1.08
C TYR A 302 12.25 18.13 -0.67
N GLU A 303 11.00 17.84 -0.37
CA GLU A 303 10.55 16.49 0.01
C GLU A 303 10.82 15.46 -1.09
N ARG A 304 10.76 15.84 -2.37
CA ARG A 304 11.15 14.98 -3.49
C ARG A 304 12.62 14.55 -3.44
N THR A 305 13.48 15.28 -2.73
CA THR A 305 14.88 14.87 -2.50
C THR A 305 15.06 13.94 -1.32
N LEU A 306 14.02 13.74 -0.50
CA LEU A 306 14.05 12.89 0.68
C LEU A 306 13.78 11.42 0.28
N ILE A 307 14.63 10.87 -0.58
CA ILE A 307 14.62 9.47 -1.00
C ILE A 307 15.79 8.72 -0.40
N THR A 308 15.60 7.44 -0.12
CA THR A 308 16.58 6.58 0.54
C THR A 308 16.94 5.36 -0.30
N PRO A 309 17.69 5.55 -1.42
CA PRO A 309 18.16 4.46 -2.27
C PRO A 309 19.21 3.59 -1.58
N ASP A 310 19.67 2.60 -2.33
CA ASP A 310 20.83 1.77 -2.02
C ASP A 310 20.74 0.95 -0.72
N SER A 311 19.48 0.66 -0.28
CA SER A 311 19.27 -0.37 0.75
C SER A 311 19.88 -1.70 0.33
N ARG A 312 20.15 -2.60 1.27
CA ARG A 312 20.67 -3.95 0.96
C ARG A 312 19.73 -4.70 0.01
N PHE A 313 18.42 -4.54 0.20
CA PHE A 313 17.43 -5.12 -0.70
C PHE A 313 17.43 -4.46 -2.09
N ASP A 314 17.66 -3.14 -2.19
CA ASP A 314 17.82 -2.47 -3.49
C ASP A 314 19.08 -2.99 -4.25
N LYS A 315 20.17 -3.19 -3.54
CA LYS A 315 21.38 -3.78 -4.13
C LYS A 315 21.10 -5.18 -4.68
N TRP A 316 20.34 -5.99 -3.93
CA TRP A 316 19.90 -7.30 -4.40
C TRP A 316 18.97 -7.18 -5.63
N LEU A 317 17.99 -6.28 -5.63
CA LEU A 317 17.11 -6.05 -6.79
C LEU A 317 17.90 -5.62 -8.03
N ARG A 318 19.02 -4.93 -7.85
CA ARG A 318 19.94 -4.52 -8.92
C ARG A 318 20.95 -5.59 -9.31
N GLY A 319 20.84 -6.80 -8.80
CA GLY A 319 21.63 -7.97 -9.22
C GLY A 319 22.78 -8.38 -8.31
N ASP A 320 22.96 -7.76 -7.15
CA ASP A 320 23.95 -8.19 -6.15
C ASP A 320 23.36 -9.31 -5.26
N ASP A 321 23.63 -10.56 -5.63
CA ASP A 321 23.16 -11.74 -4.89
C ASP A 321 23.71 -11.82 -3.47
N ALA A 322 24.84 -11.18 -3.18
CA ALA A 322 25.48 -11.20 -1.87
C ALA A 322 24.95 -10.11 -0.92
N ALA A 323 24.12 -9.18 -1.40
CA ALA A 323 23.64 -8.04 -0.62
C ALA A 323 22.72 -8.44 0.55
N ILE A 324 22.01 -9.57 0.44
CA ILE A 324 21.14 -10.10 1.48
C ILE A 324 21.51 -11.55 1.82
N SER A 325 21.36 -11.93 3.08
CA SER A 325 21.66 -13.27 3.56
C SER A 325 20.57 -14.27 3.17
N LYS A 326 20.84 -15.56 3.36
CA LYS A 326 19.86 -16.63 3.15
C LYS A 326 18.64 -16.47 4.06
N GLU A 327 18.82 -16.10 5.32
CA GLU A 327 17.74 -15.90 6.28
C GLU A 327 16.84 -14.73 5.87
N GLU A 328 17.41 -13.62 5.43
CA GLU A 328 16.69 -12.45 4.92
C GLU A 328 15.92 -12.77 3.63
N MET A 329 16.51 -13.60 2.75
CA MET A 329 15.81 -14.11 1.57
C MET A 329 14.64 -15.02 1.96
N GLU A 330 14.82 -15.92 2.93
CA GLU A 330 13.73 -16.74 3.47
C GLU A 330 12.61 -15.87 4.06
N GLY A 331 12.96 -14.74 4.70
CA GLY A 331 12.01 -13.73 5.18
C GLY A 331 11.23 -13.08 4.04
N TYR A 332 11.88 -12.73 2.94
CA TYR A 332 11.21 -12.19 1.75
C TYR A 332 10.26 -13.22 1.10
N GLU A 333 10.67 -14.49 1.03
CA GLU A 333 9.80 -15.56 0.52
C GLU A 333 8.57 -15.77 1.43
N LEU A 334 8.70 -15.64 2.76
CA LEU A 334 7.57 -15.65 3.69
C LEU A 334 6.66 -14.43 3.49
N PHE A 335 7.23 -13.25 3.26
CA PHE A 335 6.49 -12.03 2.95
C PHE A 335 5.63 -12.19 1.68
N LYS A 336 6.16 -12.81 0.63
CA LYS A 336 5.39 -13.18 -0.57
C LYS A 336 4.38 -14.30 -0.29
N LYS A 337 4.77 -15.33 0.47
CA LYS A 337 3.91 -16.48 0.81
C LYS A 337 2.65 -16.06 1.55
N TYR A 338 2.77 -15.15 2.51
CA TYR A 338 1.69 -14.71 3.37
C TYR A 338 0.95 -13.45 2.86
N ASP A 339 0.97 -13.22 1.57
CA ASP A 339 0.21 -12.18 0.85
C ASP A 339 0.65 -10.73 1.16
N CYS A 340 1.71 -10.48 1.95
CA CYS A 340 2.16 -9.12 2.25
C CYS A 340 2.53 -8.35 0.98
N ALA A 341 3.23 -9.02 0.04
CA ALA A 341 3.61 -8.47 -1.26
C ALA A 341 2.43 -8.31 -2.25
N THR A 342 1.17 -8.40 -1.81
CA THR A 342 0.00 -8.04 -2.63
C THR A 342 -0.42 -6.58 -2.44
N CYS A 343 -0.05 -5.97 -1.31
CA CYS A 343 -0.34 -4.59 -0.96
C CYS A 343 0.96 -3.77 -0.81
N HIS A 344 2.00 -4.37 -0.24
CA HIS A 344 3.32 -3.77 -0.08
C HIS A 344 4.19 -4.06 -1.31
N VAL A 345 3.97 -3.29 -2.37
CA VAL A 345 4.59 -3.42 -3.70
C VAL A 345 5.23 -2.11 -4.15
N GLY A 346 5.87 -2.12 -5.32
CA GLY A 346 6.48 -0.95 -5.94
C GLY A 346 7.75 -0.49 -5.22
N GLN A 347 8.16 0.75 -5.46
CA GLN A 347 9.42 1.30 -4.96
C GLN A 347 9.42 1.47 -3.44
N ASN A 348 8.30 1.96 -2.87
CA ASN A 348 8.17 2.22 -1.44
C ASN A 348 7.67 1.01 -0.63
N LEU A 349 7.44 -0.15 -1.25
CA LEU A 349 6.76 -1.31 -0.63
C LEU A 349 5.47 -0.88 0.07
N GLY A 350 4.62 -0.14 -0.63
CA GLY A 350 3.37 0.46 -0.15
C GLY A 350 3.13 1.81 -0.81
N GLY A 351 2.14 2.54 -0.30
CA GLY A 351 1.78 3.86 -0.80
C GLY A 351 0.98 3.86 -2.10
N LEU A 352 0.49 2.70 -2.58
CA LEU A 352 -0.14 2.57 -3.90
C LEU A 352 -1.61 2.11 -3.86
N SER A 353 -2.17 1.86 -2.71
CA SER A 353 -3.59 1.49 -2.54
C SER A 353 -4.12 1.89 -1.17
N TYR A 354 -5.46 1.82 -1.05
CA TYR A 354 -6.15 1.81 0.24
C TYR A 354 -6.55 0.38 0.57
N GLU A 355 -6.21 -0.07 1.80
CA GLU A 355 -6.58 -1.41 2.25
C GLU A 355 -7.35 -1.35 3.56
N LEU A 356 -8.27 -2.32 3.73
CA LEU A 356 -9.05 -2.46 4.95
C LEU A 356 -8.14 -2.99 6.07
N MET A 357 -7.97 -2.25 7.14
CA MET A 357 -7.32 -2.77 8.34
C MET A 357 -8.22 -3.81 9.01
N GLY A 358 -7.72 -5.03 9.14
CA GLY A 358 -8.52 -6.13 9.65
C GLY A 358 -9.32 -6.88 8.57
N LEU A 359 -8.74 -7.12 7.40
CA LEU A 359 -9.40 -7.84 6.30
C LEU A 359 -9.86 -9.26 6.68
N ARG A 360 -9.11 -9.96 7.53
CA ARG A 360 -9.38 -11.37 7.94
C ARG A 360 -9.95 -11.50 9.34
N LYS A 361 -9.59 -10.61 10.24
CA LYS A 361 -10.05 -10.55 11.61
C LYS A 361 -10.20 -9.10 12.04
N ASP A 362 -11.16 -8.79 12.88
CA ASP A 362 -11.44 -7.41 13.29
C ASP A 362 -10.36 -6.90 14.24
N TYR A 363 -9.44 -6.06 13.71
CA TYR A 363 -8.37 -5.43 14.45
C TYR A 363 -8.90 -4.50 15.54
N PHE A 364 -9.90 -3.69 15.20
CA PHE A 364 -10.41 -2.65 16.11
C PHE A 364 -11.15 -3.25 17.31
N ALA A 365 -11.90 -4.33 17.08
CA ALA A 365 -12.54 -5.07 18.19
C ALA A 365 -11.51 -5.72 19.11
N ASP A 366 -10.46 -6.33 18.55
CA ASP A 366 -9.44 -7.04 19.32
C ASP A 366 -8.43 -6.09 19.99
N ARG A 367 -8.20 -4.90 19.46
CA ARG A 367 -7.33 -3.88 20.05
C ARG A 367 -7.78 -3.48 21.45
N GLY A 368 -9.10 -3.51 21.71
CA GLY A 368 -9.66 -3.24 23.04
C GLY A 368 -9.66 -1.76 23.46
N LEU A 369 -9.40 -0.85 22.53
CA LEU A 369 -9.48 0.61 22.72
C LEU A 369 -10.81 1.14 22.15
N GLU A 370 -11.28 2.28 22.68
CA GLU A 370 -12.40 2.99 22.08
C GLU A 370 -12.02 3.48 20.67
N LEU A 371 -13.01 3.43 19.76
CA LEU A 371 -12.83 3.94 18.41
C LEU A 371 -12.73 5.47 18.42
N THR A 372 -11.70 5.98 17.79
CA THR A 372 -11.51 7.41 17.54
C THR A 372 -12.10 7.81 16.19
N ASN A 373 -12.18 9.12 15.92
CA ASN A 373 -12.54 9.60 14.58
C ASN A 373 -11.52 9.17 13.53
N GLU A 374 -10.25 9.05 13.92
CA GLU A 374 -9.14 8.70 13.02
C GLU A 374 -9.21 7.22 12.57
N ASP A 375 -9.77 6.34 13.40
CA ASP A 375 -9.99 4.93 13.04
C ASP A 375 -10.93 4.74 11.84
N ASN A 376 -11.73 5.74 11.50
CA ASN A 376 -12.57 5.69 10.30
C ASN A 376 -11.76 5.69 8.99
N GLY A 377 -10.51 6.15 9.02
CA GLY A 377 -9.63 6.16 7.84
C GLY A 377 -10.25 6.91 6.65
N ARG A 378 -10.21 6.31 5.47
CA ARG A 378 -10.71 6.92 4.22
C ARG A 378 -12.19 7.30 4.26
N PHE A 379 -13.01 6.66 5.11
CA PHE A 379 -14.42 7.02 5.29
C PHE A 379 -14.61 8.49 5.67
N LYS A 380 -13.69 9.10 6.40
CA LYS A 380 -13.75 10.52 6.77
C LYS A 380 -13.89 11.44 5.56
N GLU A 381 -13.26 11.06 4.45
CA GLU A 381 -13.21 11.84 3.22
C GLU A 381 -14.36 11.52 2.25
N THR A 382 -14.74 10.23 2.19
CA THR A 382 -15.68 9.75 1.17
C THR A 382 -17.12 9.63 1.67
N LEU A 383 -17.30 9.48 2.98
CA LEU A 383 -18.58 9.12 3.63
C LEU A 383 -19.19 7.82 3.09
N ASN A 384 -18.40 7.01 2.40
CA ASN A 384 -18.80 5.71 1.90
C ASN A 384 -18.44 4.63 2.93
N GLU A 385 -19.45 3.89 3.44
CA GLU A 385 -19.24 2.83 4.44
C GLU A 385 -18.22 1.77 3.99
N ARG A 386 -18.00 1.58 2.70
CA ARG A 386 -17.00 0.66 2.17
C ARG A 386 -15.57 1.12 2.40
N ASP A 387 -15.37 2.41 2.64
CA ASP A 387 -14.06 3.03 2.92
C ASP A 387 -13.76 3.09 4.43
N ARG A 388 -14.70 2.67 5.28
CA ARG A 388 -14.49 2.62 6.73
C ARG A 388 -13.35 1.67 7.08
N HIS A 389 -12.43 2.15 7.92
CA HIS A 389 -11.22 1.45 8.32
C HIS A 389 -10.26 1.13 7.16
N ARG A 390 -10.42 1.79 5.99
CA ARG A 390 -9.43 1.73 4.93
C ARG A 390 -8.41 2.85 5.10
N PHE A 391 -7.15 2.47 5.00
CA PHE A 391 -6.03 3.40 5.08
C PHE A 391 -5.15 3.26 3.85
N LYS A 392 -4.47 4.34 3.49
CA LYS A 392 -3.34 4.24 2.56
C LYS A 392 -2.35 3.23 3.13
N VAL A 393 -1.97 2.23 2.36
CA VAL A 393 -0.94 1.27 2.75
C VAL A 393 0.36 2.03 3.01
N PRO A 394 0.95 1.97 4.20
CA PRO A 394 2.20 2.67 4.47
C PRO A 394 3.36 2.04 3.70
N GLY A 395 4.37 2.85 3.35
CA GLY A 395 5.64 2.34 2.85
C GLY A 395 6.38 1.57 3.93
N LEU A 396 7.19 0.59 3.52
CA LEU A 396 8.01 -0.21 4.44
C LEU A 396 9.51 0.13 4.37
N ARG A 397 9.92 1.10 3.53
CA ARG A 397 11.30 1.57 3.52
C ARG A 397 11.64 2.19 4.88
N ASN A 398 12.81 1.88 5.41
CA ASN A 398 13.32 2.32 6.71
C ASN A 398 12.45 1.89 7.92
N VAL A 399 11.55 0.91 7.76
CA VAL A 399 10.52 0.56 8.73
C VAL A 399 11.07 0.17 10.12
N GLU A 400 12.31 -0.32 10.23
CA GLU A 400 12.91 -0.64 11.53
C GLU A 400 13.16 0.60 12.41
N HIS A 401 13.20 1.79 11.80
CA HIS A 401 13.50 3.06 12.46
C HIS A 401 12.26 3.93 12.69
N THR A 402 11.09 3.56 12.10
CA THR A 402 9.89 4.39 12.11
C THR A 402 8.80 3.86 13.05
N TRP A 403 9.22 3.36 14.20
CA TRP A 403 8.31 2.98 15.28
C TRP A 403 7.78 4.26 16.01
N PRO A 404 6.60 4.19 16.69
CA PRO A 404 5.67 3.06 16.75
C PRO A 404 4.88 2.89 15.45
N TYR A 405 4.21 1.74 15.29
CA TYR A 405 3.59 1.32 14.04
C TYR A 405 2.08 1.53 14.05
N TYR A 406 1.50 1.57 12.83
CA TYR A 406 0.11 1.83 12.50
C TYR A 406 -0.27 3.30 12.65
N HIS A 407 -1.51 3.62 12.21
CA HIS A 407 -2.05 4.98 12.28
C HIS A 407 -2.27 5.45 13.72
N ASP A 408 -2.44 4.52 14.64
CA ASP A 408 -2.68 4.76 16.05
C ASP A 408 -1.44 4.58 16.95
N GLY A 409 -0.28 4.25 16.36
CA GLY A 409 0.99 4.10 17.08
C GLY A 409 0.96 3.03 18.19
N THR A 410 0.04 2.05 18.12
CA THR A 410 -0.17 1.09 19.22
C THR A 410 0.79 -0.09 19.22
N ARG A 411 1.67 -0.22 18.23
CA ARG A 411 2.67 -1.30 18.16
C ARG A 411 4.07 -0.71 18.20
N GLU A 412 4.76 -0.99 19.29
CA GLU A 412 6.11 -0.46 19.55
C GLU A 412 7.20 -1.28 18.84
N THR A 413 6.97 -2.58 18.64
CA THR A 413 7.97 -3.47 18.03
C THR A 413 7.60 -3.89 16.61
N LEU A 414 8.60 -4.03 15.75
CA LEU A 414 8.39 -4.51 14.39
C LEU A 414 7.88 -5.96 14.39
N GLU A 415 8.31 -6.75 15.37
CA GLU A 415 7.87 -8.11 15.60
C GLU A 415 6.35 -8.18 15.86
N ASP A 416 5.81 -7.30 16.70
CA ASP A 416 4.37 -7.25 17.00
C ASP A 416 3.57 -6.78 15.77
N ALA A 417 4.09 -5.78 15.05
CA ALA A 417 3.48 -5.32 13.81
C ALA A 417 3.41 -6.43 12.75
N VAL A 418 4.46 -7.25 12.62
CA VAL A 418 4.49 -8.40 11.70
C VAL A 418 3.49 -9.49 12.14
N ARG A 419 3.40 -9.81 13.45
CA ARG A 419 2.41 -10.78 13.97
C ARG A 419 0.99 -10.32 13.67
N ASP A 420 0.70 -9.06 13.93
CA ASP A 420 -0.62 -8.49 13.68
C ASP A 420 -0.97 -8.51 12.19
N MET A 421 -0.06 -8.15 11.31
CA MET A 421 -0.28 -8.28 9.85
C MET A 421 -0.55 -9.73 9.45
N GLY A 422 0.14 -10.71 10.03
CA GLY A 422 -0.17 -12.13 9.86
C GLY A 422 -1.61 -12.44 10.26
N THR A 423 -2.00 -12.05 11.44
CA THR A 423 -3.32 -12.34 12.03
C THR A 423 -4.45 -11.60 11.32
N TYR A 424 -4.35 -10.27 11.19
CA TYR A 424 -5.45 -9.42 10.76
C TYR A 424 -5.57 -9.27 9.25
N GLN A 425 -4.45 -9.31 8.52
CA GLN A 425 -4.46 -9.13 7.06
C GLN A 425 -4.38 -10.46 6.30
N SER A 426 -3.49 -11.37 6.72
CA SER A 426 -3.28 -12.65 6.02
C SER A 426 -4.17 -13.78 6.58
N GLY A 427 -4.62 -13.66 7.84
CA GLY A 427 -5.44 -14.66 8.53
C GLY A 427 -4.63 -15.89 8.94
N VAL A 428 -3.34 -15.71 9.25
CA VAL A 428 -2.41 -16.76 9.68
C VAL A 428 -1.74 -16.37 10.99
N GLU A 429 -1.52 -17.37 11.84
CA GLU A 429 -0.68 -17.22 13.02
C GLU A 429 0.76 -17.56 12.64
N LEU A 430 1.64 -16.56 12.65
CA LEU A 430 3.06 -16.73 12.35
C LEU A 430 3.79 -17.33 13.56
N THR A 431 4.67 -18.26 13.30
CA THR A 431 5.60 -18.75 14.33
C THR A 431 6.66 -17.70 14.63
N GLU A 432 7.27 -17.72 15.83
CA GLU A 432 8.37 -16.82 16.19
C GLU A 432 9.55 -16.86 15.20
N ALA A 433 9.85 -18.05 14.66
CA ALA A 433 10.89 -18.20 13.65
C ALA A 433 10.52 -17.52 12.32
N GLU A 434 9.25 -17.55 11.90
CA GLU A 434 8.78 -16.86 10.70
C GLU A 434 8.77 -15.34 10.92
N VAL A 435 8.32 -14.88 12.09
CA VAL A 435 8.38 -13.46 12.47
C VAL A 435 9.83 -12.97 12.42
N GLY A 436 10.78 -13.68 13.05
CA GLY A 436 12.18 -13.30 13.07
C GLY A 436 12.78 -13.16 11.66
N LYS A 437 12.48 -14.11 10.75
CA LYS A 437 12.93 -14.03 9.36
C LYS A 437 12.32 -12.87 8.59
N MET A 438 11.01 -12.63 8.76
CA MET A 438 10.35 -11.50 8.11
C MET A 438 10.88 -10.16 8.63
N VAL A 439 11.14 -10.04 9.92
CA VAL A 439 11.79 -8.86 10.51
C VAL A 439 13.22 -8.70 9.97
N ALA A 440 14.00 -9.79 9.86
CA ALA A 440 15.33 -9.74 9.24
C ALA A 440 15.26 -9.21 7.80
N PHE A 441 14.28 -9.65 7.00
CA PHE A 441 14.03 -9.11 5.66
C PHE A 441 13.68 -7.61 5.73
N LEU A 442 12.73 -7.20 6.57
CA LEU A 442 12.29 -5.81 6.66
C LEU A 442 13.43 -4.85 7.03
N LYS A 443 14.39 -5.30 7.85
CA LYS A 443 15.62 -4.55 8.17
C LYS A 443 16.54 -4.32 6.96
N THR A 444 16.45 -5.15 5.93
CA THR A 444 17.20 -4.94 4.68
C THR A 444 16.69 -3.76 3.84
N LEU A 445 15.51 -3.21 4.20
CA LEU A 445 14.86 -2.09 3.49
C LEU A 445 15.36 -0.72 3.93
N THR A 446 16.23 -0.65 4.93
CA THR A 446 16.88 0.60 5.36
C THR A 446 17.85 1.06 4.28
N GLY A 447 17.56 2.25 3.72
CA GLY A 447 18.34 2.84 2.65
C GLY A 447 19.33 3.90 3.14
N GLU A 448 19.92 4.63 2.21
CA GLU A 448 20.91 5.67 2.48
C GLU A 448 20.35 7.05 2.08
N TYR A 449 20.50 8.04 2.96
CA TYR A 449 20.24 9.44 2.64
C TYR A 449 21.57 10.21 2.61
N GLN A 450 21.87 10.86 1.49
CA GLN A 450 23.15 11.57 1.26
C GLN A 450 24.38 10.70 1.57
N GLY A 451 24.33 9.42 1.18
CA GLY A 451 25.43 8.45 1.36
C GLY A 451 25.63 7.94 2.79
N LYS A 452 24.65 8.16 3.68
CA LYS A 452 24.66 7.63 5.05
C LYS A 452 23.42 6.76 5.27
N PRO A 453 23.56 5.61 5.94
CA PRO A 453 22.40 4.82 6.34
C PRO A 453 21.41 5.66 7.15
N VAL A 454 20.12 5.52 6.87
CA VAL A 454 19.06 6.08 7.71
C VAL A 454 19.11 5.40 9.08
N THR A 455 19.00 6.18 10.14
CA THR A 455 19.03 5.70 11.52
C THR A 455 18.00 6.45 12.35
N THR A 456 17.66 5.93 13.53
CA THR A 456 16.97 6.68 14.56
C THR A 456 17.94 6.98 15.71
N SER A 457 17.90 8.22 16.19
CA SER A 457 18.64 8.65 17.40
C SER A 457 17.83 8.41 18.68
N ASN A 458 16.51 8.29 18.56
CA ASN A 458 15.63 8.11 19.69
C ASN A 458 15.69 6.67 20.22
N SER A 459 15.80 6.53 21.54
CA SER A 459 15.66 5.24 22.21
C SER A 459 14.25 5.12 22.78
N ARG A 460 13.65 3.94 22.74
CA ARG A 460 12.32 3.68 23.33
C ARG A 460 12.24 4.04 24.81
N GLU A 461 13.35 3.91 25.54
CA GLU A 461 13.43 4.22 26.96
C GLU A 461 13.30 5.74 27.24
N HIS A 462 13.77 6.60 26.32
CA HIS A 462 13.69 8.06 26.51
C HIS A 462 12.28 8.60 26.28
N ILE A 463 11.56 8.04 25.31
CA ILE A 463 10.24 8.55 24.93
C ILE A 463 9.18 8.22 25.99
N HIS A 464 9.24 7.03 26.59
CA HIS A 464 8.34 6.69 27.70
C HIS A 464 8.61 7.52 28.97
N ALA A 465 9.82 8.03 29.18
CA ALA A 465 10.12 8.90 30.31
C ALA A 465 9.50 10.31 30.12
N ASP A 466 9.46 10.81 28.89
CA ASP A 466 8.88 12.12 28.58
C ASP A 466 7.33 12.07 28.59
N ASP A 467 6.72 10.98 28.12
CA ASP A 467 5.26 10.77 28.14
C ASP A 467 4.71 10.61 29.57
N ASP A 468 5.46 9.96 30.48
CA ASP A 468 5.05 9.78 31.88
C ASP A 468 5.14 11.10 32.71
N ASP A 469 6.04 12.03 32.38
CA ASP A 469 6.15 13.33 33.06
C ASP A 469 4.99 14.29 32.68
N HIS A 470 4.38 14.16 31.52
CA HIS A 470 3.27 14.99 31.06
C HIS A 470 1.89 14.56 31.58
N HIS A 471 1.74 13.31 32.09
CA HIS A 471 0.49 12.82 32.67
C HIS A 471 0.29 13.19 34.17
N HIS A 472 1.21 13.96 34.78
CA HIS A 472 1.17 14.34 36.23
C HIS A 472 0.95 15.82 36.50
N HIS A 473 0.48 16.62 35.53
CA HIS A 473 0.16 18.05 35.78
C HIS A 473 -1.29 18.40 35.40
#